data_39121f60008edb1239a3f93c746e4eb1
#
_entry.id   39121f60008edb1239a3f93c746e4eb1
#
_cell.length_a   1.000
_cell.length_b   1.000
_cell.length_c   1.000
_cell.angle_alpha   90.00
_cell.angle_beta   90.00
_cell.angle_gamma   90.00
#
_symmetry.space_group_name_H-M   'P 1'
#
loop_
_entity.id
_entity.type
_entity.pdbx_description
1 polymer ?
#
loop_
_entity_poly.entity_id
_entity_poly.type
_entity_poly.pdbx_seq_one_letter_code
_entity_poly.pdbx_strand_id
1 'polypeptide(L)'
;MKLVLQTILLIMAWDFSYASEKYNLMYVGQQGCEYCEIWDEEIAAIYPKTPEGKFAPLLRLDITNYEAEMIDVKPVVFTPTFILTNNYKEISRIEGYIGDDSFWSMLEVMLKRETKYK
;
A
#
# COMPACT_ATOMS: atom_id res chain seq x y z
N MET A 1 -11.10 42.40 49.33
CA MET A 1 -10.74 42.16 47.94
C MET A 1 -10.50 40.69 47.74
N LYS A 2 -11.40 40.04 47.06
CA LYS A 2 -11.20 38.65 46.70
C LYS A 2 -10.54 38.60 45.35
N LEU A 3 -9.27 38.21 45.34
CA LEU A 3 -8.57 37.83 44.11
C LEU A 3 -9.13 36.52 43.62
N VAL A 4 -9.97 36.60 42.58
CA VAL A 4 -10.38 35.41 41.85
C VAL A 4 -9.23 35.05 40.94
N LEU A 5 -8.43 34.11 41.39
CA LEU A 5 -7.49 33.41 40.52
C LEU A 5 -8.32 32.52 39.62
N GLN A 6 -8.69 33.07 38.46
CA GLN A 6 -9.13 32.25 37.36
C GLN A 6 -7.91 31.49 36.86
N THR A 7 -7.73 30.30 37.38
CA THR A 7 -6.88 29.32 36.75
C THR A 7 -7.55 28.97 35.43
N ILE A 8 -7.13 29.64 34.37
CA ILE A 8 -7.42 29.21 33.02
C ILE A 8 -6.65 27.91 32.86
N LEU A 9 -7.38 26.80 33.08
CA LEU A 9 -6.89 25.50 32.71
C LEU A 9 -6.83 25.49 31.18
N LEU A 10 -5.67 25.85 30.64
CA LEU A 10 -5.33 25.60 29.25
C LEU A 10 -5.28 24.10 29.09
N ILE A 11 -6.45 23.52 28.78
CA ILE A 11 -6.51 22.19 28.25
C ILE A 11 -5.87 22.27 26.89
N MET A 12 -4.56 22.00 26.83
CA MET A 12 -3.91 21.69 25.57
C MET A 12 -4.55 20.42 25.08
N ALA A 13 -5.59 20.57 24.25
CA ALA A 13 -6.08 19.47 23.44
C ALA A 13 -4.91 19.10 22.51
N TRP A 14 -4.20 18.07 22.88
CA TRP A 14 -3.25 17.44 22.00
C TRP A 14 -4.09 16.78 20.91
N ASP A 15 -4.28 17.50 19.82
CA ASP A 15 -4.79 16.91 18.61
C ASP A 15 -3.76 15.89 18.13
N PHE A 16 -3.88 14.67 18.62
CA PHE A 16 -3.26 13.56 17.97
C PHE A 16 -3.98 13.34 16.65
N SER A 17 -3.58 14.09 15.63
CA SER A 17 -3.98 13.73 14.29
C SER A 17 -3.25 12.45 13.93
N TYR A 18 -3.92 11.33 14.20
CA TYR A 18 -3.50 10.06 13.62
C TYR A 18 -3.56 10.24 12.11
N ALA A 19 -2.39 10.18 11.46
CA ALA A 19 -2.37 10.09 10.02
C ALA A 19 -3.24 8.89 9.63
N SER A 20 -4.33 9.16 8.89
CA SER A 20 -5.21 8.10 8.42
C SER A 20 -4.41 7.13 7.56
N GLU A 21 -4.64 5.85 7.76
CA GLU A 21 -4.01 4.79 6.96
C GLU A 21 -4.44 4.92 5.51
N LYS A 22 -3.48 4.85 4.60
CA LYS A 22 -3.71 4.86 3.16
C LYS A 22 -2.95 3.71 2.53
N TYR A 23 -3.67 2.63 2.28
CA TYR A 23 -3.09 1.45 1.66
C TYR A 23 -3.11 1.55 0.15
N ASN A 24 -2.02 1.13 -0.47
CA ASN A 24 -1.92 0.92 -1.90
C ASN A 24 -1.18 -0.38 -2.18
N LEU A 25 -1.50 -1.00 -3.31
CA LEU A 25 -0.67 -2.04 -3.88
C LEU A 25 0.14 -1.39 -5.01
N MET A 26 1.43 -1.23 -4.78
CA MET A 26 2.34 -0.69 -5.79
C MET A 26 2.77 -1.81 -6.72
N TYR A 27 2.38 -1.72 -7.96
CA TYR A 27 2.84 -2.62 -9.01
C TYR A 27 4.08 -2.03 -9.66
N VAL A 28 5.20 -2.73 -9.57
CA VAL A 28 6.43 -2.34 -10.25
C VAL A 28 6.66 -3.28 -11.43
N GLY A 29 6.51 -2.74 -12.61
CA GLY A 29 6.69 -3.47 -13.87
C GLY A 29 7.90 -2.99 -14.65
N GLN A 30 8.09 -3.59 -15.81
CA GLN A 30 9.17 -3.28 -16.71
C GLN A 30 8.74 -3.57 -18.14
N GLN A 31 9.19 -2.75 -19.08
CA GLN A 31 8.98 -3.01 -20.49
C GLN A 31 9.69 -4.31 -20.90
N GLY A 32 9.00 -5.16 -21.69
CA GLY A 32 9.54 -6.45 -22.11
C GLY A 32 9.47 -7.55 -21.05
N CYS A 33 8.74 -7.31 -19.96
CA CYS A 33 8.54 -8.29 -18.90
C CYS A 33 7.36 -9.20 -19.24
N GLU A 34 7.62 -10.45 -19.59
CA GLU A 34 6.59 -11.43 -19.96
C GLU A 34 5.57 -11.65 -18.84
N TYR A 35 6.01 -11.87 -17.62
CA TYR A 35 5.12 -12.10 -16.48
C TYR A 35 4.31 -10.87 -16.09
N CYS A 36 4.82 -9.67 -16.38
CA CYS A 36 4.04 -8.43 -16.24
C CYS A 36 2.87 -8.41 -17.21
N GLU A 37 3.10 -8.79 -18.47
CA GLU A 37 2.07 -8.86 -19.50
C GLU A 37 0.99 -9.89 -19.15
N ILE A 38 1.39 -11.07 -18.67
CA ILE A 38 0.45 -12.12 -18.24
C ILE A 38 -0.41 -11.62 -17.08
N TRP A 39 0.19 -10.97 -16.09
CA TRP A 39 -0.57 -10.40 -14.98
C TRP A 39 -1.56 -9.33 -15.48
N ASP A 40 -1.15 -8.48 -16.40
CA ASP A 40 -2.03 -7.48 -16.99
C ASP A 40 -3.24 -8.10 -17.66
N GLU A 41 -3.05 -9.20 -18.41
CA GLU A 41 -4.13 -9.91 -19.10
C GLU A 41 -5.08 -10.60 -18.12
N GLU A 42 -4.54 -11.23 -17.08
CA GLU A 42 -5.33 -12.07 -16.18
C GLU A 42 -5.96 -11.31 -15.00
N ILE A 43 -5.30 -10.27 -14.50
CA ILE A 43 -5.64 -9.66 -13.20
C ILE A 43 -6.02 -8.18 -13.32
N ALA A 44 -5.31 -7.39 -14.11
CA ALA A 44 -5.36 -5.94 -14.04
C ALA A 44 -6.77 -5.35 -14.16
N ALA A 45 -7.57 -5.85 -15.10
CA ALA A 45 -8.93 -5.35 -15.32
C ALA A 45 -9.90 -5.69 -14.17
N ILE A 46 -9.66 -6.79 -13.50
CA ILE A 46 -10.50 -7.29 -12.40
C ILE A 46 -10.12 -6.65 -11.08
N TYR A 47 -8.84 -6.38 -10.87
CA TYR A 47 -8.28 -5.94 -9.59
C TYR A 47 -9.07 -4.82 -8.92
N PRO A 48 -9.38 -3.69 -9.59
CA PRO A 48 -10.09 -2.57 -8.93
C PRO A 48 -11.53 -2.90 -8.55
N LYS A 49 -12.09 -3.97 -9.10
CA LYS A 49 -13.47 -4.41 -8.82
C LYS A 49 -13.56 -5.35 -7.62
N THR A 50 -12.44 -5.83 -7.12
CA THR A 50 -12.36 -6.77 -5.99
C THR A 50 -12.33 -6.05 -4.66
N PRO A 51 -12.69 -6.72 -3.55
CA PRO A 51 -12.51 -6.16 -2.21
C PRO A 51 -11.07 -5.76 -1.93
N GLU A 52 -10.10 -6.57 -2.38
CA GLU A 52 -8.67 -6.30 -2.23
C GLU A 52 -8.27 -5.03 -2.97
N GLY A 53 -8.72 -4.86 -4.21
CA GLY A 53 -8.42 -3.69 -5.03
C GLY A 53 -9.07 -2.41 -4.52
N LYS A 54 -10.20 -2.52 -3.83
CA LYS A 54 -10.85 -1.38 -3.17
C LYS A 54 -10.15 -1.01 -1.88
N PHE A 55 -9.65 -2.00 -1.15
CA PHE A 55 -8.92 -1.79 0.09
C PHE A 55 -7.53 -1.20 -0.17
N ALA A 56 -6.81 -1.74 -1.13
CA ALA A 56 -5.46 -1.30 -1.53
C ALA A 56 -5.44 -1.01 -3.02
N PRO A 57 -5.86 0.18 -3.46
CA PRO A 57 -5.86 0.54 -4.87
C PRO A 57 -4.50 0.38 -5.53
N LEU A 58 -4.52 -0.08 -6.77
CA LEU A 58 -3.30 -0.29 -7.55
C LEU A 58 -2.66 1.03 -7.95
N LEU A 59 -1.37 1.14 -7.77
CA LEU A 59 -0.56 2.21 -8.32
C LEU A 59 0.54 1.59 -9.18
N ARG A 60 0.54 1.92 -10.47
CA ARG A 60 1.50 1.37 -11.43
C ARG A 60 2.76 2.20 -11.47
N LEU A 61 3.89 1.54 -11.29
CA LEU A 61 5.22 2.14 -11.34
C LEU A 61 6.11 1.33 -12.28
N ASP A 62 7.16 1.97 -12.77
CA ASP A 62 8.18 1.31 -13.58
C ASP A 62 9.45 1.11 -12.76
N ILE A 63 10.20 0.04 -13.05
CA ILE A 63 11.43 -0.29 -12.32
C ILE A 63 12.50 0.82 -12.43
N THR A 64 12.41 1.67 -13.44
CA THR A 64 13.36 2.76 -13.65
C THR A 64 13.08 4.00 -12.80
N ASN A 65 11.86 4.14 -12.24
CA ASN A 65 11.47 5.35 -11.53
C ASN A 65 10.56 5.14 -10.32
N TYR A 66 10.35 3.91 -9.86
CA TYR A 66 9.43 3.63 -8.74
C TYR A 66 9.83 4.36 -7.44
N GLU A 67 11.10 4.60 -7.24
CA GLU A 67 11.62 5.24 -6.02
C GLU A 67 11.11 6.68 -5.84
N ALA A 68 10.79 7.37 -6.94
CA ALA A 68 10.30 8.74 -6.89
C ALA A 68 8.92 8.86 -6.23
N GLU A 69 8.11 7.78 -6.28
CA GLU A 69 6.75 7.75 -5.75
C GLU A 69 6.66 7.16 -4.34
N MET A 70 7.76 6.63 -3.81
CA MET A 70 7.76 5.91 -2.54
C MET A 70 8.65 6.59 -1.52
N ILE A 71 8.22 6.59 -0.26
CA ILE A 71 8.97 7.23 0.83
C ILE A 71 10.07 6.31 1.34
N ASP A 72 9.74 5.05 1.56
CA ASP A 72 10.66 4.06 2.12
C ASP A 72 10.34 2.69 1.50
N VAL A 73 11.23 2.22 0.65
CA VAL A 73 11.06 0.99 -0.10
C VAL A 73 12.40 0.30 -0.29
N LYS A 74 12.39 -1.01 -0.14
CA LYS A 74 13.57 -1.83 -0.46
C LYS A 74 13.78 -1.89 -1.97
N PRO A 75 15.01 -2.06 -2.46
CA PRO A 75 15.28 -2.21 -3.89
C PRO A 75 14.39 -3.28 -4.53
N VAL A 76 13.88 -2.99 -5.72
CA VAL A 76 13.13 -3.93 -6.54
C VAL A 76 14.07 -4.56 -7.55
N VAL A 77 14.15 -5.88 -7.55
CA VAL A 77 15.05 -6.65 -8.40
C VAL A 77 14.27 -7.44 -9.44
N PHE A 78 13.08 -7.92 -9.09
CA PHE A 78 12.24 -8.75 -9.97
C PHE A 78 11.02 -7.97 -10.46
N THR A 79 10.54 -8.28 -11.65
CA THR A 79 9.29 -7.75 -12.19
C THR A 79 8.38 -8.90 -12.63
N PRO A 80 7.07 -8.78 -12.39
CA PRO A 80 6.44 -7.76 -11.57
C PRO A 80 6.75 -7.94 -10.08
N THR A 81 6.79 -6.84 -9.33
CA THR A 81 6.80 -6.86 -7.87
C THR A 81 5.60 -6.06 -7.38
N PHE A 82 4.89 -6.62 -6.40
CA PHE A 82 3.72 -6.00 -5.79
C PHE A 82 4.06 -5.62 -4.36
N ILE A 83 4.08 -4.33 -4.08
CA ILE A 83 4.47 -3.82 -2.77
C ILE A 83 3.24 -3.25 -2.08
N LEU A 84 2.87 -3.86 -0.95
CA LEU A 84 1.84 -3.30 -0.09
C LEU A 84 2.45 -2.14 0.68
N THR A 85 1.83 -0.98 0.56
CA THR A 85 2.29 0.23 1.25
C THR A 85 1.21 0.80 2.15
N ASN A 86 1.63 1.47 3.21
CA ASN A 86 0.80 2.35 4.02
C ASN A 86 1.42 3.74 3.99
N ASN A 87 0.71 4.72 3.46
CA ASN A 87 1.23 6.07 3.26
C ASN A 87 2.57 6.08 2.51
N TYR A 88 2.64 5.28 1.43
CA TYR A 88 3.81 5.15 0.54
C TYR A 88 5.06 4.52 1.17
N LYS A 89 4.91 3.89 2.33
CA LYS A 89 5.97 3.10 2.98
C LYS A 89 5.70 1.63 2.81
N GLU A 90 6.71 0.88 2.45
CA GLU A 90 6.60 -0.57 2.28
C GLU A 90 6.27 -1.28 3.59
N ILE A 91 5.24 -2.13 3.54
CA ILE A 91 4.88 -3.03 4.64
C ILE A 91 5.32 -4.46 4.32
N SER A 92 5.01 -4.92 3.09
CA SER A 92 5.25 -6.28 2.64
C SER A 92 5.24 -6.31 1.11
N ARG A 93 5.70 -7.39 0.50
CA ARG A 93 5.71 -7.51 -0.95
C ARG A 93 5.51 -8.93 -1.43
N ILE A 94 5.07 -9.03 -2.67
CA ILE A 94 5.02 -10.25 -3.45
C ILE A 94 5.94 -10.03 -4.65
N GLU A 95 6.94 -10.88 -4.81
CA GLU A 95 7.88 -10.80 -5.93
C GLU A 95 7.52 -11.84 -7.00
N GLY A 96 7.35 -11.38 -8.23
CA GLY A 96 7.00 -12.22 -9.35
C GLY A 96 5.51 -12.51 -9.46
N TYR A 97 5.14 -13.24 -10.51
CA TYR A 97 3.77 -13.68 -10.79
C TYR A 97 3.79 -15.12 -11.29
N ILE A 98 3.13 -16.00 -10.55
CA ILE A 98 3.11 -17.45 -10.84
C ILE A 98 1.70 -17.99 -11.13
N GLY A 99 0.76 -17.10 -11.45
CA GLY A 99 -0.63 -17.45 -11.77
C GLY A 99 -1.64 -16.74 -10.89
N ASP A 100 -2.88 -16.72 -11.37
CA ASP A 100 -3.98 -15.97 -10.75
C ASP A 100 -4.35 -16.49 -9.36
N ASP A 101 -4.54 -17.80 -9.20
CA ASP A 101 -4.90 -18.39 -7.92
C ASP A 101 -3.85 -18.09 -6.83
N SER A 102 -2.59 -18.23 -7.18
CA SER A 102 -1.48 -17.93 -6.27
C SER A 102 -1.43 -16.45 -5.91
N PHE A 103 -1.63 -15.59 -6.90
CA PHE A 103 -1.64 -14.14 -6.68
C PHE A 103 -2.71 -13.74 -5.66
N TRP A 104 -3.96 -14.16 -5.88
CA TRP A 104 -5.05 -13.81 -4.98
C TRP A 104 -4.87 -14.39 -3.58
N SER A 105 -4.40 -15.63 -3.48
CA SER A 105 -4.13 -16.26 -2.19
C SER A 105 -3.02 -15.55 -1.41
N MET A 106 -1.92 -15.22 -2.07
CA MET A 106 -0.81 -14.51 -1.44
C MET A 106 -1.20 -13.10 -1.04
N LEU A 107 -1.97 -12.41 -1.88
CA LEU A 107 -2.46 -11.07 -1.58
C LEU A 107 -3.39 -11.07 -0.37
N GLU A 108 -4.34 -11.99 -0.32
CA GLU A 108 -5.27 -12.13 0.80
C GLU A 108 -4.53 -12.36 2.12
N VAL A 109 -3.59 -13.30 2.12
CA VAL A 109 -2.77 -13.59 3.30
C VAL A 109 -1.99 -12.36 3.73
N MET A 110 -1.37 -11.67 2.78
CA MET A 110 -0.59 -10.45 3.06
C MET A 110 -1.47 -9.35 3.67
N LEU A 111 -2.62 -9.09 3.08
CA LEU A 111 -3.55 -8.07 3.58
C LEU A 111 -4.06 -8.39 4.98
N LYS A 112 -4.47 -9.63 5.23
CA LYS A 112 -4.99 -10.06 6.54
C LYS A 112 -3.92 -10.04 7.63
N ARG A 113 -2.69 -10.39 7.28
CA ARG A 113 -1.58 -10.42 8.24
C ARG A 113 -1.07 -9.02 8.58
N GLU A 114 -0.97 -8.14 7.60
CA GLU A 114 -0.29 -6.85 7.76
C GLU A 114 -1.25 -5.67 8.01
N THR A 115 -2.54 -5.87 7.83
CA THR A 115 -3.54 -4.79 7.92
C THR A 115 -4.79 -5.26 8.66
N LYS A 116 -5.80 -4.38 8.70
CA LYS A 116 -7.13 -4.69 9.25
C LYS A 116 -8.07 -5.32 8.24
N TYR A 117 -7.58 -5.69 7.07
CA TYR A 117 -8.38 -6.34 6.04
C TYR A 117 -8.94 -7.68 6.55
N LYS A 118 -10.22 -7.90 6.31
CA LYS A 118 -10.94 -9.11 6.78
C LYS A 118 -11.48 -9.92 5.60
#